data_879d58c771ef69e960e52c51827801aa
#
_entry.id   879d58c771ef69e960e52c51827801aa
#
_cell.length_a   1.000
_cell.length_b   1.000
_cell.length_c   1.000
_cell.angle_alpha   90.00
_cell.angle_beta   90.00
_cell.angle_gamma   90.00
#
_symmetry.space_group_name_H-M   'P 1'
#
loop_
_entity.id
_entity.type
_entity.pdbx_description
1 polymer ?
#
loop_
_entity_poly.entity_id
_entity_poly.type
_entity_poly.pdbx_seq_one_letter_code
_entity_poly.pdbx_strand_id
1 'polypeptide(L)'
;MGLMIKLFFTIKAVLGLILSPIPAPEIWAEPVPYFLDKQLGNFVAPLSDRGPGHRGIDVVVDDGPLHSPVTGVISFNGLVVDRQVLTITTGGRQISVEPICSELEVGKVIVTGELLGRACTGQEGYTQHCDGCIHLSVRTSRGYVNPLLFYGELRPSEVIG
;
A
#
# COMPACT_ATOMS: atom_id res chain seq x y z
N MET A 1 9.75 -13.88 54.55
CA MET A 1 9.39 -14.77 53.38
C MET A 1 8.59 -14.03 52.29
N GLY A 2 7.99 -12.88 52.53
CA GLY A 2 7.18 -12.17 51.53
C GLY A 2 7.93 -11.24 50.56
N LEU A 3 9.15 -10.79 50.85
CA LEU A 3 9.89 -9.82 50.06
C LEU A 3 10.64 -10.46 48.86
N MET A 4 11.10 -11.68 49.01
CA MET A 4 11.81 -12.41 47.93
C MET A 4 10.87 -12.86 46.78
N ILE A 5 9.60 -13.15 47.09
CA ILE A 5 8.62 -13.59 46.06
C ILE A 5 8.23 -12.43 45.13
N LYS A 6 8.11 -11.20 45.67
CA LYS A 6 7.78 -9.99 44.86
C LYS A 6 8.91 -9.62 43.90
N LEU A 7 10.17 -9.84 44.24
CA LEU A 7 11.31 -9.51 43.37
C LEU A 7 11.39 -10.44 42.16
N PHE A 8 11.06 -11.75 42.34
CA PHE A 8 11.04 -12.70 41.21
C PHE A 8 9.92 -12.42 40.19
N PHE A 9 8.76 -11.92 40.64
CA PHE A 9 7.68 -11.57 39.71
C PHE A 9 7.99 -10.33 38.87
N THR A 10 8.68 -9.34 39.45
CA THR A 10 9.04 -8.11 38.74
C THR A 10 10.11 -8.35 37.69
N ILE A 11 11.09 -9.24 37.95
CA ILE A 11 12.15 -9.58 37.00
C ILE A 11 11.59 -10.37 35.78
N LYS A 12 10.62 -11.26 36.01
CA LYS A 12 9.97 -11.98 34.88
C LYS A 12 9.17 -11.05 33.97
N ALA A 13 8.48 -10.04 34.52
CA ALA A 13 7.73 -9.08 33.73
C ALA A 13 8.64 -8.17 32.88
N VAL A 14 9.79 -7.76 33.42
CA VAL A 14 10.75 -6.93 32.69
C VAL A 14 11.49 -7.74 31.61
N LEU A 15 11.83 -9.00 31.87
CA LEU A 15 12.49 -9.85 30.90
C LEU A 15 11.57 -10.25 29.73
N GLY A 16 10.26 -10.33 29.96
CA GLY A 16 9.26 -10.59 28.91
C GLY A 16 9.10 -9.44 27.92
N LEU A 17 9.35 -8.18 28.35
CA LEU A 17 9.27 -7.01 27.46
C LEU A 17 10.47 -6.90 26.50
N ILE A 18 11.62 -7.45 26.88
CA ILE A 18 12.87 -7.33 26.09
C ILE A 18 12.94 -8.39 24.96
N LEU A 19 12.14 -9.44 25.06
CA LEU A 19 12.15 -10.58 24.12
C LEU A 19 10.97 -10.58 23.13
N SER A 20 10.26 -9.47 22.99
CA SER A 20 9.24 -9.37 21.94
C SER A 20 9.90 -9.47 20.56
N PRO A 21 9.57 -10.46 19.72
CA PRO A 21 10.14 -10.56 18.39
C PRO A 21 9.83 -9.30 17.59
N ILE A 22 10.83 -8.79 16.90
CA ILE A 22 10.62 -7.72 15.91
C ILE A 22 9.64 -8.28 14.88
N PRO A 23 8.49 -7.61 14.63
CA PRO A 23 7.55 -8.09 13.64
C PRO A 23 8.26 -8.19 12.29
N ALA A 24 8.06 -9.32 11.59
CA ALA A 24 8.57 -9.49 10.23
C ALA A 24 8.05 -8.34 9.34
N PRO A 25 8.84 -7.89 8.35
CA PRO A 25 8.37 -6.88 7.42
C PRO A 25 7.09 -7.38 6.74
N GLU A 26 6.09 -6.50 6.67
CA GLU A 26 4.84 -6.78 5.98
C GLU A 26 5.12 -6.81 4.47
N ILE A 27 4.98 -7.98 3.85
CA ILE A 27 5.05 -8.13 2.40
C ILE A 27 3.63 -8.17 1.86
N TRP A 28 3.32 -7.29 0.91
CA TRP A 28 2.01 -7.17 0.30
C TRP A 28 1.81 -8.21 -0.82
N ALA A 29 0.57 -8.60 -1.03
CA ALA A 29 0.22 -9.42 -2.18
C ALA A 29 0.25 -8.59 -3.47
N GLU A 30 0.62 -9.23 -4.56
CA GLU A 30 0.58 -8.59 -5.88
C GLU A 30 -0.89 -8.36 -6.30
N PRO A 31 -1.26 -7.14 -6.72
CA PRO A 31 -2.63 -6.83 -7.14
C PRO A 31 -3.02 -7.47 -8.48
N VAL A 32 -2.04 -7.86 -9.29
CA VAL A 32 -2.18 -8.62 -10.53
C VAL A 32 -1.06 -9.63 -10.64
N PRO A 33 -1.23 -10.76 -11.34
CA PRO A 33 -0.16 -11.70 -11.60
C PRO A 33 1.03 -11.04 -12.33
N TYR A 34 2.24 -11.36 -11.89
CA TYR A 34 3.49 -10.81 -12.44
C TYR A 34 3.58 -9.27 -12.34
N PHE A 35 3.04 -8.72 -11.25
CA PHE A 35 2.97 -7.28 -10.99
C PHE A 35 4.32 -6.57 -11.16
N LEU A 36 5.38 -7.13 -10.58
CA LEU A 36 6.72 -6.54 -10.63
C LEU A 36 7.34 -6.58 -12.03
N ASP A 37 7.07 -7.63 -12.81
CA ASP A 37 7.55 -7.77 -14.18
C ASP A 37 6.83 -6.83 -15.17
N LYS A 38 5.63 -6.38 -14.80
CA LYS A 38 4.78 -5.49 -15.61
C LYS A 38 4.95 -4.00 -15.29
N GLN A 39 5.90 -3.64 -14.45
CA GLN A 39 6.15 -2.25 -14.10
C GLN A 39 6.70 -1.45 -15.29
N LEU A 40 6.07 -0.31 -15.58
CA LEU A 40 6.47 0.64 -16.63
C LEU A 40 7.10 1.92 -16.05
N GLY A 41 6.50 2.49 -15.02
CA GLY A 41 6.88 3.77 -14.44
C GLY A 41 7.45 3.62 -13.03
N ASN A 42 8.55 4.31 -12.75
CA ASN A 42 9.22 4.29 -11.46
C ASN A 42 8.71 5.39 -10.53
N PHE A 43 8.71 5.12 -9.23
CA PHE A 43 8.49 6.15 -8.22
C PHE A 43 9.59 7.20 -8.27
N VAL A 44 9.19 8.48 -8.31
CA VAL A 44 10.09 9.64 -8.20
C VAL A 44 9.55 10.55 -7.11
N ALA A 45 10.23 10.57 -5.96
CA ALA A 45 9.79 11.36 -4.82
C ALA A 45 9.65 12.85 -5.18
N PRO A 46 8.48 13.48 -4.95
CA PRO A 46 8.36 14.91 -5.14
C PRO A 46 9.18 15.66 -4.08
N LEU A 47 9.84 16.73 -4.48
CA LEU A 47 10.64 17.58 -3.58
C LEU A 47 9.77 18.39 -2.59
N SER A 48 8.48 18.52 -2.87
CA SER A 48 7.48 19.15 -2.01
C SER A 48 6.10 18.53 -2.30
N ASP A 49 5.11 18.76 -1.42
CA ASP A 49 3.76 18.18 -1.55
C ASP A 49 3.09 18.46 -2.90
N ARG A 50 3.40 19.58 -3.54
CA ARG A 50 2.89 19.99 -4.85
C ARG A 50 3.94 20.03 -5.95
N GLY A 51 5.18 19.60 -5.64
CA GLY A 51 6.29 19.56 -6.58
C GLY A 51 6.12 18.48 -7.65
N PRO A 52 6.89 18.59 -8.75
CA PRO A 52 6.95 17.55 -9.76
C PRO A 52 7.52 16.27 -9.18
N GLY A 53 7.05 15.13 -9.71
CA GLY A 53 7.47 13.80 -9.29
C GLY A 53 6.47 12.76 -9.76
N HIS A 54 6.78 11.48 -9.56
CA HIS A 54 5.88 10.35 -9.81
C HIS A 54 5.54 9.68 -8.48
N ARG A 55 4.32 9.90 -7.98
CA ARG A 55 3.91 9.57 -6.60
C ARG A 55 3.58 8.10 -6.38
N GLY A 56 3.80 7.26 -7.36
CA GLY A 56 3.54 5.83 -7.34
C GLY A 56 4.38 5.09 -8.37
N ILE A 57 3.88 3.96 -8.80
CA ILE A 57 4.41 3.16 -9.90
C ILE A 57 3.29 2.87 -10.90
N ASP A 58 3.64 2.75 -12.17
CA ASP A 58 2.71 2.36 -13.22
C ASP A 58 2.94 0.90 -13.59
N VAL A 59 1.85 0.15 -13.76
CA VAL A 59 1.88 -1.29 -14.02
C VAL A 59 0.89 -1.65 -15.12
N VAL A 60 1.32 -2.38 -16.11
CA VAL A 60 0.45 -2.90 -17.19
C VAL A 60 -0.53 -3.92 -16.62
N VAL A 61 -1.80 -3.81 -16.97
CA VAL A 61 -2.87 -4.63 -16.38
C VAL A 61 -3.91 -5.12 -17.39
N ASP A 62 -3.68 -5.24 -18.62
CA ASP A 62 -4.50 -5.90 -19.65
C ASP A 62 -6.00 -6.11 -19.26
N ASP A 63 -6.75 -5.05 -18.90
CA ASP A 63 -8.18 -5.07 -18.48
C ASP A 63 -8.57 -6.17 -17.46
N GLY A 64 -7.59 -6.77 -16.81
CA GLY A 64 -7.76 -7.87 -15.87
C GLY A 64 -8.35 -7.44 -14.52
N PRO A 65 -8.72 -8.42 -13.69
CA PRO A 65 -9.15 -8.15 -12.31
C PRO A 65 -7.98 -7.64 -11.47
N LEU A 66 -8.28 -6.66 -10.61
CA LEU A 66 -7.36 -6.11 -9.63
C LEU A 66 -7.75 -6.60 -8.24
N HIS A 67 -6.78 -7.10 -7.50
CA HIS A 67 -6.98 -7.65 -6.16
C HIS A 67 -6.32 -6.76 -5.10
N SER A 68 -6.83 -6.82 -3.88
CA SER A 68 -6.29 -6.04 -2.77
C SER A 68 -4.90 -6.53 -2.37
N PRO A 69 -3.90 -5.65 -2.34
CA PRO A 69 -2.58 -6.02 -1.85
C PRO A 69 -2.54 -6.22 -0.33
N VAL A 70 -3.52 -5.69 0.38
CA VAL A 70 -3.56 -5.64 1.85
C VAL A 70 -4.96 -5.89 2.39
N THR A 71 -5.04 -6.24 3.68
CA THR A 71 -6.28 -6.14 4.45
C THR A 71 -6.45 -4.71 4.94
N GLY A 72 -7.64 -4.12 4.75
CA GLY A 72 -7.91 -2.72 5.12
C GLY A 72 -9.35 -2.32 4.92
N VAL A 73 -9.61 -1.02 4.87
CA VAL A 73 -10.94 -0.43 4.69
C VAL A 73 -10.93 0.44 3.45
N ILE A 74 -11.94 0.32 2.59
CA ILE A 74 -12.15 1.23 1.47
C ILE A 74 -12.47 2.62 2.05
N SER A 75 -11.54 3.56 1.90
CA SER A 75 -11.70 4.92 2.39
C SER A 75 -12.15 5.92 1.33
N PHE A 76 -12.01 5.56 0.06
CA PHE A 76 -12.48 6.33 -1.07
C PHE A 76 -12.75 5.42 -2.27
N ASN A 77 -13.83 5.68 -3.01
CA ASN A 77 -14.12 5.10 -4.32
C ASN A 77 -14.91 6.14 -5.13
N GLY A 78 -14.29 6.69 -6.17
CA GLY A 78 -14.95 7.73 -6.95
C GLY A 78 -14.04 8.45 -7.93
N LEU A 79 -14.58 9.47 -8.58
CA LEU A 79 -13.89 10.25 -9.58
C LEU A 79 -13.03 11.34 -8.94
N VAL A 80 -11.77 11.40 -9.31
CA VAL A 80 -10.85 12.50 -8.99
C VAL A 80 -10.46 13.19 -10.29
N VAL A 81 -11.02 14.37 -10.53
CA VAL A 81 -10.90 15.13 -11.78
C VAL A 81 -11.47 14.34 -12.96
N ASP A 82 -10.68 13.47 -13.55
CA ASP A 82 -10.95 12.70 -14.78
C ASP A 82 -10.57 11.23 -14.66
N ARG A 83 -10.30 10.72 -13.44
CA ARG A 83 -9.89 9.33 -13.19
C ARG A 83 -10.67 8.72 -12.06
N GLN A 84 -11.08 7.47 -12.24
CA GLN A 84 -11.67 6.66 -11.19
C GLN A 84 -10.56 6.17 -10.25
N VAL A 85 -10.69 6.49 -8.98
CA VAL A 85 -9.70 6.17 -7.94
C VAL A 85 -10.37 5.35 -6.85
N LEU A 86 -9.71 4.29 -6.42
CA LEU A 86 -10.08 3.55 -5.22
C LEU A 86 -8.93 3.65 -4.22
N THR A 87 -9.24 3.97 -2.96
CA THR A 87 -8.25 4.07 -1.89
C THR A 87 -8.60 3.13 -0.75
N ILE A 88 -7.60 2.36 -0.32
CA ILE A 88 -7.62 1.49 0.85
C ILE A 88 -6.81 2.16 1.96
N THR A 89 -7.35 2.17 3.18
CA THR A 89 -6.61 2.61 4.36
C THR A 89 -6.28 1.41 5.25
N THR A 90 -5.01 1.28 5.61
CA THR A 90 -4.50 0.25 6.52
C THR A 90 -3.23 0.73 7.24
N GLY A 91 -3.10 0.46 8.53
CA GLY A 91 -1.87 0.71 9.30
C GLY A 91 -1.29 2.14 9.17
N GLY A 92 -2.15 3.17 9.05
CA GLY A 92 -1.73 4.56 8.86
C GLY A 92 -1.24 4.89 7.44
N ARG A 93 -1.48 4.01 6.47
CA ARG A 93 -1.18 4.19 5.05
C ARG A 93 -2.46 4.29 4.23
N GLN A 94 -2.40 5.03 3.15
CA GLN A 94 -3.41 5.09 2.09
C GLN A 94 -2.81 4.51 0.83
N ILE A 95 -3.44 3.48 0.28
CA ILE A 95 -3.03 2.83 -0.96
C ILE A 95 -4.08 3.17 -2.00
N SER A 96 -3.71 3.90 -3.04
CA SER A 96 -4.62 4.31 -4.11
C SER A 96 -4.26 3.63 -5.41
N VAL A 97 -5.28 3.19 -6.14
CA VAL A 97 -5.20 2.58 -7.47
C VAL A 97 -6.05 3.38 -8.42
N GLU A 98 -5.49 3.74 -9.58
CA GLU A 98 -6.16 4.48 -10.64
C GLU A 98 -5.60 4.15 -12.04
N PRO A 99 -6.46 4.11 -13.09
CA PRO A 99 -7.90 4.10 -13.06
C PRO A 99 -8.46 2.71 -12.69
N ILE A 100 -9.49 2.67 -11.84
CA ILE A 100 -10.13 1.41 -11.44
C ILE A 100 -11.65 1.54 -11.40
N CYS A 101 -12.36 0.68 -12.13
CA CYS A 101 -13.81 0.52 -12.02
C CYS A 101 -14.15 -0.48 -10.92
N SER A 102 -14.76 0.00 -9.85
CA SER A 102 -15.09 -0.78 -8.65
C SER A 102 -16.49 -0.45 -8.16
N GLU A 103 -17.22 -1.47 -7.74
CA GLU A 103 -18.53 -1.35 -7.11
C GLU A 103 -18.46 -1.40 -5.57
N LEU A 104 -17.24 -1.40 -5.01
CA LEU A 104 -17.04 -1.48 -3.57
C LEU A 104 -17.44 -0.16 -2.89
N GLU A 105 -18.21 -0.27 -1.82
CA GLU A 105 -18.65 0.89 -1.05
C GLU A 105 -17.57 1.36 -0.08
N VAL A 106 -17.52 2.69 0.15
CA VAL A 106 -16.68 3.31 1.20
C VAL A 106 -17.12 2.77 2.57
N GLY A 107 -16.15 2.40 3.40
CA GLY A 107 -16.37 1.77 4.70
C GLY A 107 -16.35 0.25 4.67
N LYS A 108 -16.39 -0.39 3.49
CA LYS A 108 -16.24 -1.84 3.40
C LYS A 108 -14.85 -2.29 3.86
N VAL A 109 -14.81 -3.29 4.73
CA VAL A 109 -13.57 -4.01 5.07
C VAL A 109 -13.29 -5.01 3.95
N ILE A 110 -12.06 -5.02 3.47
CA ILE A 110 -11.56 -5.98 2.48
C ILE A 110 -10.37 -6.74 3.05
N VAL A 111 -10.14 -7.93 2.53
CA VAL A 111 -8.99 -8.75 2.90
C VAL A 111 -7.99 -8.83 1.74
N THR A 112 -6.72 -9.09 2.07
CA THR A 112 -5.67 -9.33 1.07
C THR A 112 -6.11 -10.38 0.05
N GLY A 113 -5.94 -10.07 -1.25
CA GLY A 113 -6.35 -10.94 -2.36
C GLY A 113 -7.82 -10.84 -2.75
N GLU A 114 -8.66 -10.08 -2.04
CA GLU A 114 -10.06 -9.84 -2.43
C GLU A 114 -10.14 -8.97 -3.70
N LEU A 115 -11.11 -9.24 -4.56
CA LEU A 115 -11.34 -8.50 -5.80
C LEU A 115 -11.69 -7.02 -5.48
N LEU A 116 -10.92 -6.09 -6.02
CA LEU A 116 -11.19 -4.65 -5.93
C LEU A 116 -12.05 -4.14 -7.09
N GLY A 117 -11.87 -4.71 -8.27
CA GLY A 117 -12.51 -4.26 -9.50
C GLY A 117 -11.68 -4.62 -10.73
N ARG A 118 -11.78 -3.80 -11.77
CA ARG A 118 -11.02 -3.92 -13.01
C ARG A 118 -10.41 -2.59 -13.38
N ALA A 119 -9.30 -2.59 -14.11
CA ALA A 119 -8.79 -1.36 -14.71
C ALA A 119 -9.83 -0.73 -15.64
N CYS A 120 -10.03 0.58 -15.53
CA CYS A 120 -10.92 1.36 -16.43
C CYS A 120 -10.14 1.91 -17.63
N THR A 121 -9.37 1.08 -18.30
CA THR A 121 -8.58 1.47 -19.45
C THR A 121 -9.49 1.67 -20.66
N GLY A 122 -9.27 2.73 -21.47
CA GLY A 122 -10.00 2.95 -22.72
C GLY A 122 -11.46 3.45 -22.61
N GLN A 123 -11.96 3.84 -21.44
CA GLN A 123 -13.30 4.43 -21.33
C GLN A 123 -13.30 5.90 -21.79
N GLU A 124 -14.30 6.27 -22.61
CA GLU A 124 -14.50 7.67 -23.02
C GLU A 124 -14.73 8.58 -21.80
N GLY A 125 -14.04 9.72 -21.76
CA GLY A 125 -14.16 10.70 -20.69
C GLY A 125 -13.17 10.55 -19.56
N TYR A 126 -12.30 9.53 -19.58
CA TYR A 126 -11.23 9.36 -18.61
C TYR A 126 -9.86 9.59 -19.23
N THR A 127 -9.06 10.43 -18.59
CA THR A 127 -7.65 10.59 -18.98
C THR A 127 -6.84 9.40 -18.46
N GLN A 128 -6.14 8.71 -19.35
CA GLN A 128 -5.23 7.64 -18.98
C GLN A 128 -3.87 8.23 -18.63
N HIS A 129 -3.28 7.78 -17.51
CA HIS A 129 -1.93 8.14 -17.14
C HIS A 129 -0.90 7.45 -18.08
N CYS A 130 -1.20 6.22 -18.47
CA CYS A 130 -0.46 5.41 -19.42
C CYS A 130 -1.42 4.46 -20.16
N ASP A 131 -1.05 3.98 -21.32
CA ASP A 131 -1.89 3.07 -22.11
C ASP A 131 -1.91 1.66 -21.49
N GLY A 132 -3.11 1.15 -21.17
CA GLY A 132 -3.32 -0.19 -20.61
C GLY A 132 -2.67 -0.41 -19.25
N CYS A 133 -2.47 0.61 -18.45
CA CYS A 133 -1.86 0.51 -17.12
C CYS A 133 -2.73 1.07 -15.99
N ILE A 134 -2.37 0.71 -14.78
CA ILE A 134 -2.80 1.38 -13.54
C ILE A 134 -1.63 2.11 -12.90
N HIS A 135 -1.96 3.17 -12.19
CA HIS A 135 -1.07 3.84 -11.24
C HIS A 135 -1.38 3.38 -9.82
N LEU A 136 -0.37 2.87 -9.12
CA LEU A 136 -0.47 2.47 -7.71
C LEU A 136 0.40 3.39 -6.87
N SER A 137 -0.21 4.06 -5.90
CA SER A 137 0.49 4.96 -4.99
C SER A 137 0.28 4.59 -3.52
N VAL A 138 1.27 4.90 -2.69
CA VAL A 138 1.22 4.71 -1.24
C VAL A 138 1.55 6.02 -0.55
N ARG A 139 0.62 6.49 0.29
CA ARG A 139 0.79 7.70 1.09
C ARG A 139 0.79 7.38 2.58
N THR A 140 1.70 7.99 3.31
CA THR A 140 1.83 7.95 4.76
C THR A 140 1.61 9.33 5.35
N SER A 141 1.67 9.46 6.68
CA SER A 141 1.68 10.78 7.35
C SER A 141 2.88 11.66 6.97
N ARG A 142 3.94 11.07 6.41
CA ARG A 142 5.16 11.78 5.95
C ARG A 142 5.18 12.06 4.44
N GLY A 143 4.10 11.74 3.72
CA GLY A 143 4.02 11.90 2.26
C GLY A 143 4.01 10.58 1.51
N TYR A 144 4.25 10.65 0.22
CA TYR A 144 4.29 9.48 -0.67
C TYR A 144 5.58 8.69 -0.49
N VAL A 145 5.47 7.37 -0.55
CA VAL A 145 6.59 6.43 -0.46
C VAL A 145 6.57 5.49 -1.66
N ASN A 146 7.74 4.96 -2.01
CA ASN A 146 7.84 4.00 -3.12
C ASN A 146 7.07 2.72 -2.79
N PRO A 147 6.04 2.35 -3.58
CA PRO A 147 5.26 1.13 -3.35
C PRO A 147 6.11 -0.15 -3.32
N LEU A 148 7.20 -0.21 -4.06
CA LEU A 148 8.08 -1.39 -4.14
C LEU A 148 8.69 -1.79 -2.80
N LEU A 149 8.76 -0.87 -1.83
CA LEU A 149 9.18 -1.16 -0.46
C LEU A 149 8.33 -2.26 0.21
N PHE A 150 7.08 -2.40 -0.21
CA PHE A 150 6.13 -3.35 0.38
C PHE A 150 6.07 -4.70 -0.37
N TYR A 151 6.75 -4.81 -1.51
CA TYR A 151 6.84 -6.03 -2.30
C TYR A 151 8.20 -6.73 -2.19
N GLY A 152 9.07 -6.27 -1.27
CA GLY A 152 10.39 -6.87 -1.01
C GLY A 152 11.47 -6.48 -2.01
N GLU A 153 11.16 -5.64 -3.01
CA GLU A 153 12.11 -5.23 -4.06
C GLU A 153 13.11 -4.16 -3.59
N LEU A 154 12.71 -3.34 -2.61
CA LEU A 154 13.57 -2.29 -2.08
C LEU A 154 13.74 -2.47 -0.57
N ARG A 155 14.96 -2.34 -0.08
CA ARG A 155 15.25 -2.26 1.34
C ARG A 155 15.45 -0.79 1.72
N PRO A 156 14.93 -0.32 2.87
CA PRO A 156 15.30 0.98 3.41
C PRO A 156 16.83 1.07 3.52
N SER A 157 17.41 2.19 3.10
CA SER A 157 18.84 2.42 3.29
C SER A 157 19.14 2.49 4.79
N GLU A 158 20.01 1.62 5.28
CA GLU A 158 20.57 1.77 6.62
C GLU A 158 21.66 2.81 6.57
N VAL A 159 21.54 3.86 7.38
CA VAL A 159 22.62 4.83 7.59
C VAL A 159 23.65 4.14 8.48
N ILE A 160 24.75 3.73 7.88
CA ILE A 160 25.91 3.24 8.63
C ILE A 160 26.56 4.49 9.26
N GLY A 161 26.33 4.66 10.56
CA GLY A 161 26.96 5.72 11.37
C GLY A 161 28.40 5.38 11.74
#